data_eed9f7d36f8d23153b93b6988cd67cfb
#
_entry.id   eed9f7d36f8d23153b93b6988cd67cfb
#
_cell.length_a   1.000
_cell.length_b   1.000
_cell.length_c   1.000
_cell.angle_alpha   90.00
_cell.angle_beta   90.00
_cell.angle_gamma   90.00
#
_symmetry.space_group_name_H-M   'P 1'
#
loop_
_entity.id
_entity.type
_entity.pdbx_description
1 polymer ?
#
loop_
_entity_poly.entity_id
_entity_poly.type
_entity_poly.pdbx_seq_one_letter_code
_entity_poly.pdbx_strand_id
1 'polypeptide(L)'
;MFTPALIKQFQWLFKRRVKRVRACPSPECGHDPTIRQRLWRPTPSVRLQGSPFCFPECLERELLRRLQHTSTAPRREQVNSCRVPLGLMMLSRGELTSGQLQQALELQKKTGTGRIGEWLQQLGYARDVTVAAALASQWSCPVVKSVPSGVGSCTIPFYLLKTFCMAPVHFSSDRRMLHMAFADKIEHRALFAIEQMMDCKTEPCLTTRAQIEGALLRMEEQNSGSEKLFEGISDPEERTRIISSYISTMRATEIRVASCGELLWARITGNELCENLLFSRIAGRVLQFVSKKLPEPSLS
;
A
#
# COMPACT_ATOMS: atom_id res chain seq x y z
N MET A 1 -25.99 -24.13 -54.73
CA MET A 1 -25.60 -25.22 -53.83
C MET A 1 -24.26 -24.83 -53.18
N PHE A 2 -24.29 -24.39 -51.94
CA PHE A 2 -23.07 -24.04 -51.19
C PHE A 2 -22.51 -25.31 -50.57
N THR A 3 -21.23 -25.56 -50.78
CA THR A 3 -20.55 -26.78 -50.33
C THR A 3 -20.37 -26.80 -48.81
N PRO A 4 -20.46 -27.96 -48.15
CA PRO A 4 -20.35 -28.08 -46.68
C PRO A 4 -19.03 -27.58 -46.09
N ALA A 5 -17.99 -27.45 -46.89
CA ALA A 5 -16.68 -26.93 -46.47
C ALA A 5 -16.69 -25.41 -46.16
N LEU A 6 -17.48 -24.64 -46.86
CA LEU A 6 -17.60 -23.19 -46.64
C LEU A 6 -18.30 -22.87 -45.33
N ILE A 7 -19.29 -23.68 -44.92
CA ILE A 7 -20.03 -23.51 -43.66
C ILE A 7 -19.12 -23.76 -42.44
N LYS A 8 -18.21 -24.74 -42.52
CA LYS A 8 -17.26 -25.05 -41.44
C LYS A 8 -16.19 -23.92 -41.29
N GLN A 9 -15.74 -23.33 -42.40
CA GLN A 9 -14.80 -22.19 -42.37
C GLN A 9 -15.41 -20.94 -41.75
N PHE A 10 -16.69 -20.67 -42.05
CA PHE A 10 -17.41 -19.55 -41.42
C PHE A 10 -17.68 -19.78 -39.93
N GLN A 11 -17.99 -21.00 -39.53
CA GLN A 11 -18.13 -21.34 -38.10
C GLN A 11 -16.83 -21.23 -37.33
N TRP A 12 -15.65 -21.48 -37.95
CA TRP A 12 -14.35 -21.34 -37.33
C TRP A 12 -13.94 -19.87 -37.15
N LEU A 13 -14.27 -18.99 -38.09
CA LEU A 13 -14.06 -17.54 -37.98
C LEU A 13 -14.93 -16.89 -36.92
N PHE A 14 -16.17 -17.36 -36.72
CA PHE A 14 -17.04 -16.86 -35.65
C PHE A 14 -16.64 -17.36 -34.25
N LYS A 15 -16.03 -18.53 -34.14
CA LYS A 15 -15.54 -19.04 -32.84
C LYS A 15 -14.32 -18.29 -32.27
N ARG A 16 -13.59 -17.55 -33.09
CA ARG A 16 -12.30 -16.93 -32.67
C ARG A 16 -12.38 -15.52 -32.11
N ARG A 17 -13.54 -14.88 -32.07
CA ARG A 17 -13.61 -13.45 -31.65
C ARG A 17 -14.78 -13.04 -30.75
N VAL A 18 -15.48 -13.94 -30.16
CA VAL A 18 -16.35 -13.56 -29.05
C VAL A 18 -15.46 -13.59 -27.79
N LYS A 19 -14.73 -12.50 -27.50
CA LYS A 19 -14.32 -12.25 -26.13
C LYS A 19 -15.57 -12.37 -25.29
N ARG A 20 -15.71 -13.45 -24.50
CA ARG A 20 -16.81 -13.60 -23.55
C ARG A 20 -16.88 -12.31 -22.77
N VAL A 21 -17.90 -11.51 -22.99
CA VAL A 21 -18.23 -10.40 -22.10
C VAL A 21 -18.43 -11.07 -20.74
N ARG A 22 -17.51 -10.87 -19.83
CA ARG A 22 -17.60 -11.45 -18.49
C ARG A 22 -18.89 -10.89 -17.91
N ALA A 23 -19.77 -11.77 -17.45
CA ALA A 23 -21.00 -11.39 -16.78
C ALA A 23 -20.64 -10.49 -15.57
N CYS A 24 -21.47 -9.52 -15.26
CA CYS A 24 -21.31 -8.69 -14.09
C CYS A 24 -21.22 -9.59 -12.85
N PRO A 25 -20.21 -9.42 -11.97
CA PRO A 25 -20.05 -10.26 -10.80
C PRO A 25 -21.03 -9.94 -9.67
N SER A 26 -21.88 -8.92 -9.82
CA SER A 26 -22.89 -8.57 -8.82
C SER A 26 -23.97 -9.67 -8.77
N PRO A 27 -24.22 -10.31 -7.60
CA PRO A 27 -25.20 -11.38 -7.47
C PRO A 27 -26.65 -10.91 -7.73
N GLU A 28 -26.91 -9.62 -7.54
CA GLU A 28 -28.22 -9.00 -7.73
C GLU A 28 -28.31 -8.23 -9.06
N CYS A 29 -27.42 -8.54 -10.01
CA CYS A 29 -27.45 -7.92 -11.31
C CYS A 29 -28.63 -8.46 -12.12
N GLY A 30 -29.73 -7.72 -12.17
CA GLY A 30 -30.92 -8.03 -13.00
C GLY A 30 -30.74 -7.76 -14.49
N HIS A 31 -29.54 -7.37 -14.94
CA HIS A 31 -29.30 -7.04 -16.34
C HIS A 31 -28.70 -8.23 -17.08
N ASP A 32 -29.57 -9.01 -17.69
CA ASP A 32 -29.17 -9.95 -18.72
C ASP A 32 -28.94 -9.17 -20.02
N PRO A 33 -27.68 -9.00 -20.47
CA PRO A 33 -27.44 -8.23 -21.68
C PRO A 33 -28.05 -8.99 -22.86
N THR A 34 -29.12 -8.45 -23.42
CA THR A 34 -29.73 -9.00 -24.61
C THR A 34 -28.69 -9.08 -25.73
N ILE A 35 -28.80 -10.07 -26.61
CA ILE A 35 -27.87 -10.34 -27.71
C ILE A 35 -27.63 -9.08 -28.57
N ARG A 36 -28.63 -8.21 -28.71
CA ARG A 36 -28.53 -6.91 -29.43
C ARG A 36 -27.59 -5.92 -28.69
N GLN A 37 -27.65 -5.81 -27.35
CA GLN A 37 -26.76 -4.93 -26.57
C GLN A 37 -25.30 -5.42 -26.58
N ARG A 38 -25.07 -6.73 -26.69
CA ARG A 38 -23.74 -7.32 -26.83
C ARG A 38 -23.05 -6.97 -28.14
N LEU A 39 -23.80 -6.74 -29.21
CA LEU A 39 -23.26 -6.53 -30.56
C LEU A 39 -23.09 -5.05 -30.94
N TRP A 40 -23.91 -4.16 -30.40
CA TRP A 40 -24.04 -2.79 -30.94
C TRP A 40 -23.59 -1.68 -29.98
N ARG A 41 -23.42 -1.93 -28.69
CA ARG A 41 -22.87 -0.97 -27.76
C ARG A 41 -21.98 -1.70 -26.74
N PRO A 42 -20.66 -1.53 -26.80
CA PRO A 42 -19.83 -1.82 -25.65
C PRO A 42 -20.25 -0.83 -24.57
N THR A 43 -21.06 -1.27 -23.62
CA THR A 43 -21.35 -0.49 -22.42
C THR A 43 -20.02 -0.19 -21.75
N PRO A 44 -19.69 1.08 -21.46
CA PRO A 44 -18.51 1.42 -20.71
C PRO A 44 -18.61 0.74 -19.34
N SER A 45 -17.97 -0.41 -19.19
CA SER A 45 -17.93 -1.13 -17.94
C SER A 45 -16.76 -0.60 -17.12
N VAL A 46 -17.06 -0.02 -15.97
CA VAL A 46 -16.02 0.33 -14.99
C VAL A 46 -15.52 -0.95 -14.35
N ARG A 47 -14.22 -1.08 -14.20
CA ARG A 47 -13.60 -2.25 -13.56
C ARG A 47 -13.31 -1.93 -12.09
N LEU A 48 -13.74 -2.81 -11.20
CA LEU A 48 -13.33 -2.78 -9.81
C LEU A 48 -12.36 -3.95 -9.57
N GLN A 49 -11.10 -3.64 -9.31
CA GLN A 49 -10.02 -4.63 -9.19
C GLN A 49 -9.99 -5.63 -10.35
N GLY A 50 -10.08 -5.13 -11.57
CA GLY A 50 -10.07 -5.93 -12.80
C GLY A 50 -11.40 -6.60 -13.17
N SER A 51 -12.39 -6.66 -12.28
CA SER A 51 -13.71 -7.21 -12.55
C SER A 51 -14.65 -6.17 -13.17
N PRO A 52 -15.27 -6.41 -14.32
CA PRO A 52 -16.15 -5.43 -14.99
C PRO A 52 -17.54 -5.42 -14.36
N PHE A 53 -18.08 -4.22 -14.11
CA PHE A 53 -19.45 -4.00 -13.65
C PHE A 53 -20.27 -3.31 -14.74
N CYS A 54 -21.53 -3.73 -14.91
CA CYS A 54 -22.37 -3.28 -16.03
C CYS A 54 -23.05 -1.93 -15.80
N PHE A 55 -23.31 -1.55 -14.54
CA PHE A 55 -24.01 -0.34 -14.15
C PHE A 55 -23.38 0.30 -12.92
N PRO A 56 -23.54 1.63 -12.74
CA PRO A 56 -23.08 2.32 -11.55
C PRO A 56 -23.59 1.68 -10.25
N GLU A 57 -24.87 1.31 -10.19
CA GLU A 57 -25.49 0.74 -9.00
C GLU A 57 -24.89 -0.62 -8.60
N CYS A 58 -24.55 -1.46 -9.57
CA CYS A 58 -23.87 -2.73 -9.30
C CYS A 58 -22.46 -2.51 -8.75
N LEU A 59 -21.77 -1.48 -9.25
CA LEU A 59 -20.45 -1.09 -8.80
C LEU A 59 -20.51 -0.52 -7.38
N GLU A 60 -21.42 0.40 -7.10
CA GLU A 60 -21.59 1.03 -5.79
C GLU A 60 -21.93 0.00 -4.70
N ARG A 61 -22.84 -0.93 -5.00
CA ARG A 61 -23.21 -2.00 -4.08
C ARG A 61 -22.02 -2.91 -3.75
N GLU A 62 -21.24 -3.30 -4.74
CA GLU A 62 -20.04 -4.11 -4.51
C GLU A 62 -18.96 -3.32 -3.78
N LEU A 63 -18.80 -2.04 -4.09
CA LEU A 63 -17.88 -1.15 -3.39
C LEU A 63 -18.26 -1.04 -1.92
N LEU A 64 -19.53 -0.74 -1.63
CA LEU A 64 -20.05 -0.67 -0.26
C LEU A 64 -19.83 -1.98 0.51
N ARG A 65 -20.17 -3.11 -0.10
CA ARG A 65 -19.95 -4.43 0.49
C ARG A 65 -18.49 -4.65 0.87
N ARG A 66 -17.55 -4.30 -0.02
CA ARG A 66 -16.11 -4.43 0.27
C ARG A 66 -15.66 -3.51 1.39
N LEU A 67 -16.14 -2.28 1.42
CA LEU A 67 -15.79 -1.31 2.47
C LEU A 67 -16.33 -1.74 3.84
N GLN A 68 -17.53 -2.32 3.90
CA GLN A 68 -18.10 -2.89 5.11
C GLN A 68 -17.24 -4.08 5.62
N HIS A 69 -16.88 -5.01 4.76
CA HIS A 69 -16.02 -6.14 5.13
C HIS A 69 -14.62 -5.70 5.59
N THR A 70 -14.08 -4.66 4.98
CA THR A 70 -12.78 -4.10 5.37
C THR A 70 -12.85 -3.46 6.76
N SER A 71 -14.01 -2.87 7.11
CA SER A 71 -14.24 -2.26 8.43
C SER A 71 -14.39 -3.30 9.54
N THR A 72 -14.93 -4.47 9.23
CA THR A 72 -15.20 -5.55 10.19
C THR A 72 -14.11 -6.60 10.26
N ALA A 73 -13.15 -6.58 9.33
CA ALA A 73 -12.06 -7.55 9.35
C ALA A 73 -11.32 -7.49 10.70
N PRO A 74 -11.25 -8.61 11.45
CA PRO A 74 -10.57 -8.64 12.71
C PRO A 74 -9.14 -8.16 12.50
N ARG A 75 -8.71 -7.26 13.38
CA ARG A 75 -7.31 -6.83 13.46
C ARG A 75 -6.49 -8.11 13.60
N ARG A 76 -6.02 -8.66 12.47
CA ARG A 76 -5.10 -9.80 12.54
C ARG A 76 -3.96 -9.34 13.41
N GLU A 77 -3.96 -9.82 14.64
CA GLU A 77 -2.86 -9.64 15.57
C GLU A 77 -1.61 -10.01 14.79
N GLN A 78 -0.65 -9.12 14.81
CA GLN A 78 0.65 -9.42 14.26
C GLN A 78 1.05 -10.73 14.93
N VAL A 79 1.17 -11.78 14.14
CA VAL A 79 1.81 -13.00 14.61
C VAL A 79 3.12 -12.52 15.19
N ASN A 80 3.21 -12.56 16.52
CA ASN A 80 4.45 -12.31 17.22
C ASN A 80 5.40 -13.38 16.71
N SER A 81 6.09 -13.09 15.60
CA SER A 81 7.16 -13.95 15.15
C SER A 81 8.13 -13.99 16.32
N CYS A 82 8.52 -15.19 16.74
CA CYS A 82 9.53 -15.40 17.76
C CYS A 82 10.89 -14.92 17.23
N ARG A 83 11.01 -13.61 17.02
CA ARG A 83 12.25 -12.98 16.56
C ARG A 83 13.14 -12.72 17.75
N VAL A 84 14.42 -12.98 17.58
CA VAL A 84 15.42 -12.60 18.57
C VAL A 84 15.35 -11.09 18.76
N PRO A 85 15.19 -10.58 19.99
CA PRO A 85 15.20 -9.15 20.26
C PRO A 85 16.47 -8.46 19.73
N LEU A 86 16.31 -7.25 19.16
CA LEU A 86 17.40 -6.51 18.54
C LEU A 86 18.62 -6.39 19.45
N GLY A 87 18.41 -5.98 20.71
CA GLY A 87 19.50 -5.82 21.67
C GLY A 87 20.27 -7.12 21.93
N LEU A 88 19.58 -8.26 22.02
CA LEU A 88 20.22 -9.56 22.18
C LEU A 88 21.02 -9.98 20.94
N MET A 89 20.50 -9.66 19.75
CA MET A 89 21.20 -9.94 18.50
C MET A 89 22.49 -9.13 18.39
N MET A 90 22.44 -7.84 18.73
CA MET A 90 23.62 -6.96 18.72
C MET A 90 24.64 -7.39 19.78
N LEU A 91 24.17 -7.82 20.97
CA LEU A 91 25.02 -8.37 22.03
C LEU A 91 25.74 -9.65 21.55
N SER A 92 25.04 -10.59 20.93
CA SER A 92 25.63 -11.84 20.42
C SER A 92 26.67 -11.62 19.31
N ARG A 93 26.61 -10.48 18.60
CA ARG A 93 27.59 -10.08 17.60
C ARG A 93 28.76 -9.27 18.14
N GLY A 94 28.75 -9.00 19.45
CA GLY A 94 29.76 -8.15 20.06
C GLY A 94 29.68 -6.67 19.70
N GLU A 95 28.55 -6.24 19.12
CA GLU A 95 28.27 -4.84 18.74
C GLU A 95 27.87 -3.99 19.97
N LEU A 96 27.49 -4.64 21.07
CA LEU A 96 27.12 -4.06 22.37
C LEU A 96 27.71 -4.86 23.50
N THR A 97 27.92 -4.20 24.62
CA THR A 97 28.19 -4.85 25.92
C THR A 97 26.87 -5.06 26.69
N SER A 98 26.87 -6.00 27.65
CA SER A 98 25.70 -6.25 28.51
C SER A 98 25.31 -5.01 29.32
N GLY A 99 26.27 -4.24 29.82
CA GLY A 99 26.02 -3.01 30.57
C GLY A 99 25.37 -1.92 29.71
N GLN A 100 25.83 -1.74 28.47
CA GLN A 100 25.23 -0.78 27.53
C GLN A 100 23.78 -1.14 27.19
N LEU A 101 23.50 -2.42 26.95
CA LEU A 101 22.15 -2.88 26.67
C LEU A 101 21.23 -2.68 27.88
N GLN A 102 21.71 -3.03 29.08
CA GLN A 102 20.94 -2.86 30.31
C GLN A 102 20.61 -1.39 30.57
N GLN A 103 21.57 -0.49 30.41
CA GLN A 103 21.35 0.95 30.59
C GLN A 103 20.32 1.51 29.58
N ALA A 104 20.39 1.09 28.32
CA ALA A 104 19.41 1.48 27.32
C ALA A 104 17.98 0.97 27.62
N LEU A 105 17.87 -0.27 28.12
CA LEU A 105 16.59 -0.86 28.55
C LEU A 105 15.99 -0.17 29.78
N GLU A 106 16.82 0.22 30.74
CA GLU A 106 16.38 0.96 31.92
C GLU A 106 15.84 2.35 31.56
N LEU A 107 16.51 3.07 30.66
CA LEU A 107 16.02 4.36 30.14
C LEU A 107 14.73 4.20 29.36
N GLN A 108 14.64 3.21 28.48
CA GLN A 108 13.41 2.90 27.77
C GLN A 108 12.24 2.62 28.74
N LYS A 109 12.50 1.85 29.79
CA LYS A 109 11.49 1.53 30.82
C LYS A 109 11.08 2.76 31.62
N LYS A 110 12.03 3.62 32.02
CA LYS A 110 11.77 4.86 32.76
C LYS A 110 10.93 5.85 31.96
N THR A 111 11.23 6.00 30.68
CA THR A 111 10.54 6.97 29.82
C THR A 111 9.23 6.42 29.25
N GLY A 112 9.07 5.09 29.19
CA GLY A 112 7.90 4.43 28.61
C GLY A 112 7.72 4.65 27.10
N THR A 113 8.71 5.28 26.42
CA THR A 113 8.62 5.67 25.00
C THR A 113 9.90 5.29 24.25
N GLY A 114 9.84 5.29 22.92
CA GLY A 114 10.97 4.99 22.06
C GLY A 114 11.26 3.50 21.90
N ARG A 115 12.04 3.17 20.91
CA ARG A 115 12.51 1.79 20.64
C ARG A 115 13.92 1.63 21.13
N ILE A 116 14.30 0.40 21.46
CA ILE A 116 15.66 0.12 21.98
C ILE A 116 16.76 0.60 21.02
N GLY A 117 16.56 0.46 19.70
CA GLY A 117 17.51 0.97 18.70
C GLY A 117 17.70 2.48 18.78
N GLU A 118 16.64 3.26 19.00
CA GLU A 118 16.71 4.72 19.17
C GLU A 118 17.47 5.11 20.43
N TRP A 119 17.25 4.40 21.53
CA TRP A 119 17.99 4.60 22.79
C TRP A 119 19.47 4.27 22.66
N LEU A 120 19.81 3.17 21.97
CA LEU A 120 21.20 2.79 21.71
C LEU A 120 21.93 3.85 20.87
N GLN A 121 21.25 4.46 19.90
CA GLN A 121 21.78 5.55 19.09
C GLN A 121 21.95 6.83 19.90
N GLN A 122 20.95 7.21 20.69
CA GLN A 122 20.98 8.42 21.51
C GLN A 122 22.07 8.38 22.58
N LEU A 123 22.32 7.20 23.16
CA LEU A 123 23.41 6.97 24.13
C LEU A 123 24.77 6.84 23.45
N GLY A 124 24.86 6.88 22.13
CA GLY A 124 26.09 6.72 21.37
C GLY A 124 26.67 5.30 21.39
N TYR A 125 25.89 4.30 21.82
CA TYR A 125 26.36 2.90 21.91
C TYR A 125 26.29 2.20 20.54
N ALA A 126 25.46 2.65 19.62
CA ALA A 126 25.36 2.11 18.27
C ALA A 126 25.13 3.21 17.24
N ARG A 127 25.72 3.06 16.06
CA ARG A 127 25.47 3.94 14.93
C ARG A 127 24.21 3.50 14.17
N ASP A 128 23.53 4.42 13.50
CA ASP A 128 22.33 4.17 12.68
C ASP A 128 22.52 2.97 11.73
N VAL A 129 23.68 2.92 11.07
CA VAL A 129 24.00 1.84 10.11
C VAL A 129 24.09 0.48 10.81
N THR A 130 24.64 0.43 12.02
CA THR A 130 24.76 -0.80 12.82
C THR A 130 23.38 -1.30 13.23
N VAL A 131 22.53 -0.40 13.73
CA VAL A 131 21.14 -0.73 14.09
C VAL A 131 20.35 -1.21 12.85
N ALA A 132 20.46 -0.52 11.71
CA ALA A 132 19.82 -0.92 10.47
C ALA A 132 20.30 -2.31 9.98
N ALA A 133 21.60 -2.61 10.09
CA ALA A 133 22.16 -3.92 9.74
C ALA A 133 21.65 -5.04 10.66
N ALA A 134 21.56 -4.78 11.95
CA ALA A 134 21.02 -5.73 12.93
C ALA A 134 19.53 -5.99 12.68
N LEU A 135 18.74 -4.95 12.41
CA LEU A 135 17.34 -5.08 12.04
C LEU A 135 17.19 -5.87 10.74
N ALA A 136 17.98 -5.59 9.72
CA ALA A 136 17.93 -6.30 8.46
C ALA A 136 18.17 -7.82 8.62
N SER A 137 19.10 -8.18 9.48
CA SER A 137 19.32 -9.58 9.84
C SER A 137 18.14 -10.18 10.60
N GLN A 138 17.52 -9.41 11.51
CA GLN A 138 16.33 -9.84 12.24
C GLN A 138 15.14 -10.09 11.33
N TRP A 139 15.04 -9.31 10.25
CA TRP A 139 13.97 -9.41 9.25
C TRP A 139 14.34 -10.28 8.05
N SER A 140 15.58 -10.76 7.97
CA SER A 140 16.12 -11.53 6.83
C SER A 140 15.95 -10.80 5.49
N CYS A 141 16.21 -9.50 5.50
CA CYS A 141 16.08 -8.65 4.32
C CYS A 141 17.38 -7.85 4.06
N PRO A 142 17.62 -7.37 2.83
CA PRO A 142 18.82 -6.63 2.50
C PRO A 142 18.84 -5.23 3.13
N VAL A 143 20.06 -4.69 3.31
CA VAL A 143 20.29 -3.29 3.69
C VAL A 143 20.58 -2.47 2.45
N VAL A 144 19.91 -1.34 2.31
CA VAL A 144 20.14 -0.37 1.23
C VAL A 144 20.86 0.84 1.80
N LYS A 145 21.97 1.22 1.16
CA LYS A 145 22.81 2.35 1.61
C LYS A 145 22.25 3.72 1.20
N SER A 146 21.50 3.79 0.13
CA SER A 146 20.90 5.04 -0.35
C SER A 146 19.53 4.77 -0.94
N VAL A 147 18.59 5.70 -0.72
CA VAL A 147 17.26 5.69 -1.33
C VAL A 147 17.24 6.77 -2.41
N PRO A 148 16.99 6.41 -3.68
CA PRO A 148 16.93 7.39 -4.78
C PRO A 148 15.75 8.34 -4.61
N SER A 149 15.82 9.51 -5.26
CA SER A 149 14.81 10.57 -5.14
C SER A 149 13.52 10.31 -5.94
N GLY A 150 13.46 9.24 -6.70
CA GLY A 150 12.26 8.91 -7.49
C GLY A 150 12.41 7.54 -8.14
N VAL A 151 11.44 6.69 -7.93
CA VAL A 151 11.25 5.48 -8.71
C VAL A 151 10.21 5.84 -9.74
N GLY A 152 10.64 6.08 -10.98
CA GLY A 152 9.78 6.54 -12.08
C GLY A 152 8.47 5.76 -12.15
N SER A 153 7.40 6.44 -12.50
CA SER A 153 6.02 5.94 -12.69
C SER A 153 5.34 5.18 -11.54
N CYS A 154 5.95 5.04 -10.37
CA CYS A 154 5.30 4.45 -9.22
C CYS A 154 4.48 5.52 -8.48
N THR A 155 3.19 5.61 -8.78
CA THR A 155 2.26 6.56 -8.15
C THR A 155 1.72 6.02 -6.82
N ILE A 156 2.61 5.77 -5.86
CA ILE A 156 2.20 5.44 -4.49
C ILE A 156 1.89 6.77 -3.78
N PRO A 157 0.75 6.89 -3.09
CA PRO A 157 0.42 8.11 -2.37
C PRO A 157 1.51 8.49 -1.36
N PHE A 158 1.92 9.76 -1.41
CA PHE A 158 2.95 10.29 -0.51
C PHE A 158 2.54 10.17 0.96
N TYR A 159 1.27 10.45 1.26
CA TYR A 159 0.72 10.28 2.60
C TYR A 159 0.87 8.85 3.13
N LEU A 160 0.70 7.84 2.26
CA LEU A 160 0.92 6.43 2.64
C LEU A 160 2.40 6.18 2.96
N LEU A 161 3.32 6.68 2.13
CA LEU A 161 4.77 6.57 2.35
C LEU A 161 5.18 7.22 3.67
N LYS A 162 4.69 8.43 3.93
CA LYS A 162 4.95 9.20 5.15
C LYS A 162 4.37 8.48 6.38
N THR A 163 3.13 7.98 6.29
CA THR A 163 2.46 7.28 7.39
C THR A 163 3.21 6.05 7.89
N PHE A 164 3.78 5.29 6.97
CA PHE A 164 4.48 4.04 7.31
C PHE A 164 6.00 4.17 7.32
N CYS A 165 6.54 5.39 7.21
CA CYS A 165 7.97 5.67 7.20
C CYS A 165 8.72 4.74 6.23
N MET A 166 8.28 4.72 4.99
CA MET A 166 8.80 3.86 3.94
C MET A 166 9.04 4.66 2.65
N ALA A 167 9.94 4.18 1.82
CA ALA A 167 10.22 4.80 0.53
C ALA A 167 10.49 3.75 -0.56
N PRO A 168 10.02 3.96 -1.80
CA PRO A 168 10.34 3.10 -2.91
C PRO A 168 11.82 3.27 -3.30
N VAL A 169 12.50 2.16 -3.55
CA VAL A 169 13.94 2.15 -3.91
C VAL A 169 14.13 1.87 -5.39
N HIS A 170 13.46 0.85 -5.89
CA HIS A 170 13.61 0.42 -7.27
C HIS A 170 12.37 -0.35 -7.74
N PHE A 171 11.97 -0.12 -8.98
CA PHE A 171 10.92 -0.90 -9.63
C PHE A 171 11.48 -1.60 -10.85
N SER A 172 11.48 -2.93 -10.83
CA SER A 172 11.84 -3.76 -11.99
C SER A 172 10.59 -4.05 -12.81
N SER A 173 10.49 -3.44 -13.97
CA SER A 173 9.35 -3.61 -14.89
C SER A 173 9.24 -5.04 -15.38
N ASP A 174 10.35 -5.71 -15.67
CA ASP A 174 10.40 -7.08 -16.21
C ASP A 174 9.84 -8.10 -15.23
N ARG A 175 10.15 -7.92 -13.95
CA ARG A 175 9.70 -8.83 -12.87
C ARG A 175 8.44 -8.33 -12.17
N ARG A 176 7.99 -7.11 -12.48
CA ARG A 176 6.93 -6.40 -11.73
C ARG A 176 7.21 -6.41 -10.23
N MET A 177 8.44 -6.11 -9.86
CA MET A 177 8.95 -6.17 -8.49
C MET A 177 9.31 -4.77 -8.00
N LEU A 178 8.76 -4.39 -6.86
CA LEU A 178 9.02 -3.12 -6.21
C LEU A 178 9.79 -3.35 -4.90
N HIS A 179 10.99 -2.78 -4.81
CA HIS A 179 11.77 -2.78 -3.58
C HIS A 179 11.35 -1.59 -2.72
N MET A 180 10.95 -1.87 -1.48
CA MET A 180 10.48 -0.87 -0.51
C MET A 180 11.40 -0.81 0.69
N ALA A 181 11.98 0.36 0.95
CA ALA A 181 12.82 0.59 2.12
C ALA A 181 12.00 1.00 3.34
N PHE A 182 12.37 0.46 4.50
CA PHE A 182 11.84 0.79 5.82
C PHE A 182 13.00 1.16 6.75
N ALA A 183 12.72 2.01 7.76
CA ALA A 183 13.72 2.41 8.73
C ALA A 183 13.80 1.45 9.95
N ASP A 184 12.64 0.95 10.40
CA ASP A 184 12.55 0.23 11.67
C ASP A 184 11.79 -1.08 11.54
N LYS A 185 10.55 -1.00 11.12
CA LYS A 185 9.60 -2.11 11.08
C LYS A 185 9.04 -2.26 9.68
N ILE A 186 9.05 -3.48 9.18
CA ILE A 186 8.39 -3.79 7.90
C ILE A 186 6.88 -3.87 8.13
N GLU A 187 6.16 -2.98 7.47
CA GLU A 187 4.70 -2.94 7.52
C GLU A 187 4.11 -3.78 6.37
N HIS A 188 3.97 -5.08 6.62
CA HIS A 188 3.46 -6.03 5.62
C HIS A 188 2.07 -5.66 5.08
N ARG A 189 1.24 -4.97 5.88
CA ARG A 189 -0.08 -4.50 5.42
C ARG A 189 0.05 -3.43 4.35
N ALA A 190 1.04 -2.54 4.50
CA ALA A 190 1.32 -1.51 3.49
C ALA A 190 1.86 -2.15 2.21
N LEU A 191 2.77 -3.11 2.31
CA LEU A 191 3.27 -3.87 1.16
C LEU A 191 2.14 -4.57 0.42
N PHE A 192 1.27 -5.28 1.14
CA PHE A 192 0.13 -5.97 0.54
C PHE A 192 -0.85 -5.00 -0.15
N ALA A 193 -1.12 -3.84 0.46
CA ALA A 193 -1.94 -2.81 -0.17
C ALA A 193 -1.31 -2.31 -1.47
N ILE A 194 0.01 -2.06 -1.47
CA ILE A 194 0.75 -1.65 -2.67
C ILE A 194 0.67 -2.72 -3.76
N GLU A 195 0.87 -3.99 -3.41
CA GLU A 195 0.77 -5.10 -4.36
C GLU A 195 -0.60 -5.16 -5.04
N GLN A 196 -1.67 -5.02 -4.26
CA GLN A 196 -3.04 -5.01 -4.79
C GLN A 196 -3.31 -3.79 -5.70
N MET A 197 -2.77 -2.63 -5.32
CA MET A 197 -3.02 -1.38 -6.04
C MET A 197 -2.18 -1.25 -7.30
N MET A 198 -0.95 -1.73 -7.27
CA MET A 198 0.04 -1.58 -8.35
C MET A 198 0.15 -2.83 -9.23
N ASP A 199 -0.52 -3.92 -8.84
CA ASP A 199 -0.41 -5.22 -9.52
C ASP A 199 1.05 -5.63 -9.71
N CYS A 200 1.84 -5.55 -8.65
CA CYS A 200 3.25 -5.92 -8.58
C CYS A 200 3.52 -6.73 -7.32
N LYS A 201 4.69 -7.32 -7.22
CA LYS A 201 5.19 -7.91 -5.98
C LYS A 201 6.08 -6.90 -5.27
N THR A 202 6.18 -7.01 -3.96
CA THR A 202 7.03 -6.13 -3.16
C THR A 202 8.10 -6.91 -2.42
N GLU A 203 9.32 -6.38 -2.39
CA GLU A 203 10.40 -6.88 -1.56
C GLU A 203 10.83 -5.80 -0.55
N PRO A 204 10.73 -6.09 0.75
CA PRO A 204 11.20 -5.16 1.76
C PRO A 204 12.72 -5.15 1.86
N CYS A 205 13.27 -3.97 2.11
CA CYS A 205 14.65 -3.76 2.50
C CYS A 205 14.72 -2.77 3.65
N LEU A 206 15.85 -2.73 4.36
CA LEU A 206 16.03 -1.79 5.46
C LEU A 206 17.11 -0.75 5.12
N THR A 207 16.93 0.42 5.69
CA THR A 207 17.90 1.52 5.62
C THR A 207 17.84 2.35 6.90
N THR A 208 18.65 3.39 7.01
CA THR A 208 18.60 4.29 8.16
C THR A 208 17.38 5.22 8.08
N ARG A 209 16.92 5.67 9.25
CA ARG A 209 15.80 6.65 9.32
C ARG A 209 16.13 7.93 8.55
N ALA A 210 17.34 8.43 8.67
CA ALA A 210 17.80 9.62 7.96
C ALA A 210 17.69 9.48 6.42
N GLN A 211 17.96 8.28 5.88
CA GLN A 211 17.80 8.01 4.45
C GLN A 211 16.34 8.03 4.01
N ILE A 212 15.41 7.47 4.81
CA ILE A 212 13.98 7.52 4.52
C ILE A 212 13.46 8.96 4.59
N GLU A 213 13.78 9.68 5.66
CA GLU A 213 13.33 11.07 5.85
C GLU A 213 13.84 11.96 4.72
N GLY A 214 15.12 11.84 4.37
CA GLY A 214 15.70 12.58 3.24
C GLY A 214 15.06 12.22 1.89
N ALA A 215 14.69 10.97 1.67
CA ALA A 215 13.97 10.56 0.47
C ALA A 215 12.54 11.14 0.44
N LEU A 216 11.83 11.08 1.58
CA LEU A 216 10.47 11.62 1.69
C LEU A 216 10.44 13.14 1.50
N LEU A 217 11.41 13.89 2.04
CA LEU A 217 11.51 15.34 1.81
C LEU A 217 11.65 15.65 0.31
N ARG A 218 12.54 14.96 -0.39
CA ARG A 218 12.72 15.17 -1.84
C ARG A 218 11.46 14.78 -2.64
N MET A 219 10.73 13.75 -2.20
CA MET A 219 9.47 13.34 -2.84
C MET A 219 8.35 14.36 -2.57
N GLU A 220 8.32 14.97 -1.39
CA GLU A 220 7.34 16.01 -1.03
C GLU A 220 7.47 17.24 -1.93
N GLU A 221 8.69 17.66 -2.23
CA GLU A 221 8.98 18.76 -3.17
C GLU A 221 8.53 18.47 -4.61
N GLN A 222 8.54 17.20 -5.00
CA GLN A 222 8.15 16.74 -6.34
C GLN A 222 6.66 16.37 -6.46
N ASN A 223 5.97 16.26 -5.32
CA ASN A 223 4.58 15.80 -5.28
C ASN A 223 3.63 16.91 -5.73
N SER A 224 3.14 16.83 -6.96
CA SER A 224 2.22 17.81 -7.57
C SER A 224 0.75 17.56 -7.25
N GLY A 225 0.42 16.94 -6.12
CA GLY A 225 -0.95 16.97 -5.58
C GLY A 225 -1.95 16.01 -6.24
N SER A 226 -1.52 14.87 -6.76
CA SER A 226 -2.42 13.84 -7.31
C SER A 226 -3.09 12.95 -6.24
N GLU A 227 -3.12 13.42 -4.99
CA GLU A 227 -3.75 12.68 -3.89
C GLU A 227 -4.66 13.57 -3.05
N LYS A 228 -5.75 13.01 -2.57
CA LYS A 228 -6.70 13.69 -1.70
C LYS A 228 -6.91 12.90 -0.43
N LEU A 229 -6.73 13.57 0.70
CA LEU A 229 -6.90 13.01 2.02
C LEU A 229 -8.25 13.42 2.62
N PHE A 230 -9.01 12.43 3.06
CA PHE A 230 -10.27 12.58 3.79
C PHE A 230 -10.08 12.05 5.20
N GLU A 231 -10.06 12.96 6.17
CA GLU A 231 -9.88 12.61 7.58
C GLU A 231 -11.22 12.46 8.30
N GLY A 232 -11.27 11.54 9.28
CA GLY A 232 -12.45 11.34 10.14
C GLY A 232 -13.61 10.62 9.46
N ILE A 233 -13.54 10.31 8.18
CA ILE A 233 -14.60 9.60 7.47
C ILE A 233 -14.46 8.09 7.71
N SER A 234 -15.25 7.55 8.60
CA SER A 234 -15.26 6.12 8.95
C SER A 234 -16.41 5.34 8.34
N ASP A 235 -17.52 6.02 8.01
CA ASP A 235 -18.71 5.41 7.47
C ASP A 235 -18.50 4.85 6.05
N PRO A 236 -18.76 3.54 5.82
CA PRO A 236 -18.62 2.94 4.50
C PRO A 236 -19.53 3.54 3.43
N GLU A 237 -20.72 4.00 3.79
CA GLU A 237 -21.68 4.60 2.85
C GLU A 237 -21.17 5.96 2.39
N GLU A 238 -20.67 6.79 3.30
CA GLU A 238 -20.09 8.08 2.97
C GLU A 238 -18.85 7.93 2.08
N ARG A 239 -17.96 6.99 2.39
CA ARG A 239 -16.81 6.66 1.55
C ARG A 239 -17.23 6.21 0.16
N THR A 240 -18.24 5.34 0.06
CA THR A 240 -18.78 4.89 -1.22
C THR A 240 -19.30 6.09 -2.02
N ARG A 241 -20.06 6.98 -1.41
CA ARG A 241 -20.62 8.17 -2.06
C ARG A 241 -19.54 9.09 -2.60
N ILE A 242 -18.47 9.33 -1.81
CA ILE A 242 -17.33 10.13 -2.25
C ILE A 242 -16.64 9.46 -3.46
N ILE A 243 -16.30 8.17 -3.35
CA ILE A 243 -15.64 7.43 -4.44
C ILE A 243 -16.52 7.45 -5.71
N SER A 244 -17.83 7.22 -5.59
CA SER A 244 -18.77 7.24 -6.73
C SER A 244 -18.84 8.62 -7.42
N SER A 245 -18.76 9.70 -6.64
CA SER A 245 -18.67 11.05 -7.20
C SER A 245 -17.43 11.24 -8.08
N TYR A 246 -16.26 10.78 -7.61
CA TYR A 246 -15.02 10.82 -8.41
C TYR A 246 -15.07 9.91 -9.64
N ILE A 247 -15.67 8.71 -9.53
CA ILE A 247 -15.88 7.81 -10.65
C ILE A 247 -16.64 8.51 -11.78
N SER A 248 -17.72 9.19 -11.43
CA SER A 248 -18.57 9.92 -12.39
C SER A 248 -17.84 11.11 -13.00
N THR A 249 -17.18 11.93 -12.19
CA THR A 249 -16.47 13.14 -12.62
C THR A 249 -15.29 12.81 -13.54
N MET A 250 -14.51 11.77 -13.21
CA MET A 250 -13.34 11.37 -13.97
C MET A 250 -13.65 10.44 -15.15
N ARG A 251 -14.90 10.03 -15.32
CA ARG A 251 -15.27 8.97 -16.28
C ARG A 251 -14.39 7.74 -16.13
N ALA A 252 -14.30 7.25 -14.89
CA ALA A 252 -13.38 6.22 -14.53
C ALA A 252 -13.55 4.94 -15.35
N THR A 253 -12.43 4.34 -15.70
CA THR A 253 -12.37 3.04 -16.40
C THR A 253 -11.97 1.91 -15.44
N GLU A 254 -11.18 2.23 -14.41
CA GLU A 254 -10.76 1.27 -13.41
C GLU A 254 -10.72 1.90 -12.02
N ILE A 255 -11.10 1.09 -11.04
CA ILE A 255 -11.04 1.44 -9.63
C ILE A 255 -10.35 0.31 -8.90
N ARG A 256 -9.42 0.68 -8.02
CA ARG A 256 -8.80 -0.25 -7.08
C ARG A 256 -8.97 0.28 -5.68
N VAL A 257 -9.16 -0.62 -4.71
CA VAL A 257 -9.33 -0.25 -3.31
C VAL A 257 -8.52 -1.22 -2.46
N ALA A 258 -7.72 -0.69 -1.56
CA ALA A 258 -6.97 -1.48 -0.60
C ALA A 258 -7.02 -0.83 0.79
N SER A 259 -7.01 -1.66 1.83
CA SER A 259 -6.97 -1.21 3.21
C SER A 259 -5.60 -1.48 3.81
N CYS A 260 -5.08 -0.48 4.50
CA CYS A 260 -3.81 -0.56 5.21
C CYS A 260 -3.97 -0.02 6.64
N GLY A 261 -4.30 -0.90 7.57
CA GLY A 261 -4.59 -0.51 8.96
C GLY A 261 -5.79 0.43 9.04
N GLU A 262 -5.58 1.64 9.54
CA GLU A 262 -6.61 2.67 9.68
C GLU A 262 -6.82 3.49 8.38
N LEU A 263 -5.99 3.25 7.37
CA LEU A 263 -6.10 3.91 6.08
C LEU A 263 -6.82 3.03 5.06
N LEU A 264 -7.70 3.64 4.29
CA LEU A 264 -8.26 3.08 3.08
C LEU A 264 -7.70 3.88 1.89
N TRP A 265 -7.18 3.20 0.91
CA TRP A 265 -6.68 3.79 -0.33
C TRP A 265 -7.58 3.36 -1.48
N ALA A 266 -8.19 4.33 -2.16
CA ALA A 266 -8.91 4.13 -3.40
C ALA A 266 -8.18 4.83 -4.54
N ARG A 267 -7.87 4.10 -5.60
CA ARG A 267 -7.25 4.62 -6.82
C ARG A 267 -8.25 4.57 -7.95
N ILE A 268 -8.50 5.73 -8.56
CA ILE A 268 -9.47 5.90 -9.62
C ILE A 268 -8.70 6.28 -10.88
N THR A 269 -8.81 5.45 -11.91
CA THR A 269 -8.14 5.65 -13.19
C THR A 269 -9.20 5.96 -14.25
N GLY A 270 -9.09 7.14 -14.84
CA GLY A 270 -9.85 7.56 -16.03
C GLY A 270 -9.01 7.40 -17.29
N ASN A 271 -9.45 8.03 -18.39
CA ASN A 271 -8.74 7.93 -19.67
C ASN A 271 -7.36 8.63 -19.65
N GLU A 272 -7.23 9.75 -18.95
CA GLU A 272 -6.00 10.57 -18.91
C GLU A 272 -5.53 10.90 -17.50
N LEU A 273 -6.37 10.68 -16.50
CA LEU A 273 -6.12 11.07 -15.12
C LEU A 273 -6.15 9.86 -14.20
N CYS A 274 -5.30 9.91 -13.19
CA CYS A 274 -5.29 8.94 -12.09
C CYS A 274 -5.30 9.72 -10.78
N GLU A 275 -6.31 9.50 -9.95
CA GLU A 275 -6.45 10.12 -8.64
C GLU A 275 -6.36 9.08 -7.54
N ASN A 276 -5.69 9.45 -6.45
CA ASN A 276 -5.59 8.65 -5.24
C ASN A 276 -6.40 9.31 -4.13
N LEU A 277 -7.41 8.61 -3.64
CA LEU A 277 -8.20 9.03 -2.49
C LEU A 277 -7.77 8.22 -1.27
N LEU A 278 -7.42 8.90 -0.20
CA LEU A 278 -7.03 8.31 1.06
C LEU A 278 -8.05 8.69 2.12
N PHE A 279 -8.56 7.70 2.83
CA PHE A 279 -9.49 7.89 3.94
C PHE A 279 -8.82 7.44 5.22
N SER A 280 -8.70 8.36 6.18
CA SER A 280 -8.23 8.07 7.53
C SER A 280 -9.42 8.02 8.49
N ARG A 281 -9.46 6.99 9.34
CA ARG A 281 -10.47 6.89 10.42
C ARG A 281 -10.22 7.88 11.55
N ILE A 282 -8.98 8.35 11.69
CA ILE A 282 -8.56 9.20 12.79
C ILE A 282 -8.32 10.59 12.24
N ALA A 283 -9.13 11.54 12.70
CA ALA A 283 -8.91 12.96 12.42
C ALA A 283 -7.66 13.46 13.16
N GLY A 284 -6.84 14.26 12.50
CA GLY A 284 -5.71 14.95 13.14
C GLY A 284 -4.48 14.08 13.41
N ARG A 285 -4.39 12.83 12.96
CA ARG A 285 -3.14 12.11 12.85
C ARG A 285 -2.40 12.49 11.57
N VAL A 286 -2.16 13.75 11.36
CA VAL A 286 -0.89 14.14 10.74
C VAL A 286 0.15 13.57 11.70
N LEU A 287 0.62 12.39 11.38
CA LEU A 287 1.65 11.75 12.15
C LEU A 287 2.75 12.77 12.33
N GLN A 288 2.94 13.21 13.56
CA GLN A 288 4.14 13.88 13.99
C GLN A 288 5.30 12.91 13.76
N PHE A 289 5.67 12.69 12.51
CA PHE A 289 6.97 12.18 12.09
C PHE A 289 8.03 13.27 12.12
N VAL A 290 7.68 14.46 12.58
CA VAL A 290 8.66 15.38 13.10
C VAL A 290 9.25 14.69 14.32
N SER A 291 10.51 14.31 14.21
CA SER A 291 11.39 13.81 15.25
C SER A 291 10.84 14.11 16.63
N LYS A 292 10.10 13.17 17.24
CA LYS A 292 9.96 13.18 18.67
C LYS A 292 11.40 12.96 19.16
N LYS A 293 12.16 14.07 19.32
CA LYS A 293 13.39 14.02 20.07
C LYS A 293 13.02 13.30 21.36
N LEU A 294 13.60 12.14 21.56
CA LEU A 294 13.51 11.47 22.84
C LEU A 294 13.95 12.49 23.90
N PRO A 295 13.31 12.54 25.05
CA PRO A 295 13.73 13.44 26.12
C PRO A 295 15.22 13.23 26.39
N GLU A 296 15.96 14.32 26.55
CA GLU A 296 17.39 14.24 26.87
C GLU A 296 17.58 13.42 28.15
N PRO A 297 18.50 12.44 28.16
CA PRO A 297 18.78 11.69 29.36
C PRO A 297 19.30 12.66 30.41
N SER A 298 18.56 12.91 31.48
CA SER A 298 19.05 13.59 32.65
C SER A 298 20.12 12.68 33.28
N LEU A 299 21.36 12.92 32.94
CA LEU A 299 22.52 12.34 33.61
C LEU A 299 22.58 12.96 35.00
N SER A 300 22.00 12.28 35.99
CA SER A 300 22.23 12.53 37.41
C SER A 300 23.21 11.53 37.95
#